data_c0ac5f33109fe313cedabedf18b2ffb9
#
_entry.id   c0ac5f33109fe313cedabedf18b2ffb9
#
_cell.length_a   1.000
_cell.length_b   1.000
_cell.length_c   1.000
_cell.angle_alpha   90.00
_cell.angle_beta   90.00
_cell.angle_gamma   90.00
#
_symmetry.space_group_name_H-M   'P 1'
#
loop_
_entity.id
_entity.type
_entity.pdbx_description
1 polymer ?
#
loop_
_entity_poly.entity_id
_entity_poly.type
_entity_poly.pdbx_seq_one_letter_code
_entity_poly.pdbx_strand_id
1 'polypeptide(L)'
;MAQGMELLDNGTKVFTGPGAAFGTDALLLARFAMPRRKETALDLCSGCGIVALAWHDAGHRGPCTAVELDADASALCRRAVQETPGAEHITALCTDLRTFCKSGPEQGKYDFTACNPPYFTGGYVSLDARRATARHDGSCTMQDVAACAARALH
;
A
#
# COMPACT_ATOMS: atom_id res chain seq x y z
N MET A 1 -17.85 -11.29 4.43
CA MET A 1 -17.63 -11.43 2.98
C MET A 1 -16.49 -12.41 2.73
N ALA A 2 -16.61 -13.20 1.70
CA ALA A 2 -15.56 -14.14 1.32
C ALA A 2 -14.30 -13.39 0.84
N GLN A 3 -13.12 -13.99 1.03
CA GLN A 3 -11.91 -13.53 0.39
C GLN A 3 -12.03 -13.70 -1.12
N GLY A 4 -11.64 -12.68 -1.88
CA GLY A 4 -11.57 -12.70 -3.33
C GLY A 4 -10.13 -12.82 -3.81
N MET A 5 -9.95 -13.29 -5.04
CA MET A 5 -8.66 -13.28 -5.73
C MET A 5 -8.89 -12.78 -7.16
N GLU A 6 -8.08 -11.82 -7.55
CA GLU A 6 -8.06 -11.26 -8.90
C GLU A 6 -6.67 -11.45 -9.53
N LEU A 7 -6.63 -11.55 -10.84
CA LEU A 7 -5.38 -11.57 -11.61
C LEU A 7 -5.25 -10.25 -12.38
N LEU A 8 -4.09 -9.62 -12.25
CA LEU A 8 -3.73 -8.48 -13.08
C LEU A 8 -3.31 -8.95 -14.49
N ASP A 9 -3.12 -8.01 -15.39
CA ASP A 9 -2.91 -8.26 -16.83
C ASP A 9 -1.77 -9.24 -17.15
N ASN A 10 -0.72 -9.27 -16.33
CA ASN A 10 0.44 -10.15 -16.50
C ASN A 10 0.51 -11.29 -15.48
N GLY A 11 -0.61 -11.59 -14.83
CA GLY A 11 -0.77 -12.75 -13.96
C GLY A 11 -0.40 -12.54 -12.50
N THR A 12 -0.14 -11.31 -12.07
CA THR A 12 0.07 -10.99 -10.65
C THR A 12 -1.22 -11.20 -9.88
N LYS A 13 -1.15 -11.99 -8.81
CA LYS A 13 -2.31 -12.24 -7.94
C LYS A 13 -2.54 -11.07 -6.99
N VAL A 14 -3.80 -10.72 -6.77
CA VAL A 14 -4.25 -9.78 -5.74
C VAL A 14 -5.34 -10.44 -4.92
N PHE A 15 -5.15 -10.50 -3.62
CA PHE A 15 -6.16 -11.01 -2.69
C PHE A 15 -6.90 -9.86 -2.04
N THR A 16 -8.22 -9.99 -1.93
CA THR A 16 -9.11 -9.01 -1.31
C THR A 16 -9.90 -9.64 -0.18
N GLY A 17 -10.39 -8.82 0.74
CA GLY A 17 -11.19 -9.27 1.86
C GLY A 17 -12.02 -8.14 2.46
N PRO A 18 -12.74 -8.41 3.56
CA PRO A 18 -13.52 -7.38 4.23
C PRO A 18 -12.65 -6.20 4.65
N GLY A 19 -12.99 -4.99 4.20
CA GLY A 19 -12.22 -3.78 4.48
C GLY A 19 -10.91 -3.62 3.71
N ALA A 20 -10.52 -4.61 2.91
CA ALA A 20 -9.29 -4.63 2.12
C ALA A 20 -9.59 -4.94 0.64
N ALA A 21 -10.49 -4.18 0.06
CA ALA A 21 -10.76 -4.15 -1.37
C ALA A 21 -10.09 -2.91 -2.00
N PHE A 22 -9.92 -2.93 -3.30
CA PHE A 22 -9.41 -1.79 -4.06
C PHE A 22 -10.40 -1.34 -5.13
N GLY A 23 -10.27 -0.09 -5.55
CA GLY A 23 -11.06 0.49 -6.64
C GLY A 23 -10.19 0.86 -7.84
N THR A 24 -10.84 1.39 -8.86
CA THR A 24 -10.19 1.87 -10.08
C THR A 24 -9.17 2.97 -9.80
N ASP A 25 -9.38 3.78 -8.77
CA ASP A 25 -8.49 4.85 -8.32
C ASP A 25 -7.08 4.34 -7.98
N ALA A 26 -6.98 3.20 -7.28
CA ALA A 26 -5.70 2.58 -6.97
C ALA A 26 -4.95 2.12 -8.23
N LEU A 27 -5.65 1.55 -9.20
CA LEU A 27 -5.07 1.14 -10.48
C LEU A 27 -4.64 2.34 -11.32
N LEU A 28 -5.43 3.41 -11.33
CA LEU A 28 -5.06 4.67 -12.00
C LEU A 28 -3.83 5.29 -11.35
N LEU A 29 -3.77 5.31 -10.02
CA LEU A 29 -2.58 5.77 -9.29
C LEU A 29 -1.34 4.97 -9.67
N ALA A 30 -1.42 3.64 -9.67
CA ALA A 30 -0.30 2.78 -9.99
C ALA A 30 0.22 3.00 -11.43
N ARG A 31 -0.67 3.28 -12.38
CA ARG A 31 -0.30 3.59 -13.76
C ARG A 31 0.27 5.00 -13.93
N PHE A 32 -0.30 5.97 -13.23
CA PHE A 32 0.16 7.36 -13.27
C PHE A 32 1.50 7.54 -12.55
N ALA A 33 1.61 6.97 -11.36
CA ALA A 33 2.76 7.05 -10.47
C ALA A 33 3.52 5.71 -10.51
N MET A 34 4.34 5.52 -11.53
CA MET A 34 5.09 4.28 -11.75
C MET A 34 6.57 4.50 -11.47
N PRO A 35 7.18 3.78 -10.51
CA PRO A 35 8.63 3.82 -10.32
C PRO A 35 9.36 3.24 -11.53
N ARG A 36 10.59 3.69 -11.76
CA ARG A 36 11.46 3.07 -12.75
C ARG A 36 11.78 1.63 -12.33
N ARG A 37 12.14 0.81 -13.29
CA ARG A 37 12.24 -0.64 -13.12
C ARG A 37 13.07 -1.10 -11.90
N LYS A 38 14.12 -0.38 -11.53
CA LYS A 38 15.04 -0.75 -10.44
C LYS A 38 15.04 0.22 -9.26
N GLU A 39 14.22 1.26 -9.30
CA GLU A 39 14.10 2.19 -8.18
C GLU A 39 13.60 1.49 -6.92
N THR A 40 14.06 1.94 -5.77
CA THR A 40 13.52 1.52 -4.48
C THR A 40 12.23 2.27 -4.23
N ALA A 41 11.12 1.54 -4.16
CA ALA A 41 9.78 2.12 -4.10
C ALA A 41 9.10 1.88 -2.74
N LEU A 42 8.24 2.83 -2.37
CA LEU A 42 7.46 2.80 -1.14
C LEU A 42 5.98 3.03 -1.47
N ASP A 43 5.14 2.07 -1.11
CA ASP A 43 3.68 2.15 -1.18
C ASP A 43 3.12 2.36 0.22
N LEU A 44 2.67 3.57 0.51
CA LEU A 44 2.08 3.96 1.80
C LEU A 44 0.56 3.76 1.78
N CYS A 45 0.00 3.31 2.90
CA CYS A 45 -1.41 2.93 3.01
C CYS A 45 -1.78 1.87 1.97
N SER A 46 -0.96 0.83 1.87
CA SER A 46 -0.99 -0.13 0.76
C SER A 46 -2.24 -1.01 0.70
N GLY A 47 -3.02 -1.10 1.79
CA GLY A 47 -4.18 -1.99 1.84
C GLY A 47 -3.78 -3.43 1.55
N CYS A 48 -4.46 -4.07 0.61
CA CYS A 48 -4.09 -5.41 0.13
C CYS A 48 -2.85 -5.43 -0.78
N GLY A 49 -2.14 -4.31 -0.93
CA GLY A 49 -0.93 -4.18 -1.73
C GLY A 49 -1.15 -3.91 -3.21
N ILE A 50 -2.35 -3.49 -3.61
CA ILE A 50 -2.71 -3.35 -5.02
C ILE A 50 -1.76 -2.45 -5.81
N VAL A 51 -1.27 -1.33 -5.25
CA VAL A 51 -0.38 -0.42 -5.98
C VAL A 51 0.99 -1.07 -6.20
N ALA A 52 1.60 -1.61 -5.15
CA ALA A 52 2.89 -2.32 -5.24
C ALA A 52 2.81 -3.54 -6.18
N LEU A 53 1.73 -4.31 -6.11
CA LEU A 53 1.50 -5.47 -6.98
C LEU A 53 1.27 -5.06 -8.44
N ALA A 54 0.57 -3.95 -8.69
CA ALA A 54 0.38 -3.41 -10.03
C ALA A 54 1.70 -2.89 -10.62
N TRP A 55 2.58 -2.29 -9.82
CA TRP A 55 3.93 -1.94 -10.26
C TRP A 55 4.74 -3.18 -10.66
N HIS A 56 4.67 -4.25 -9.87
CA HIS A 56 5.29 -5.53 -10.21
C HIS A 56 4.74 -6.09 -11.52
N ASP A 57 3.43 -6.11 -11.67
CA ASP A 57 2.75 -6.60 -12.87
C ASP A 57 3.18 -5.82 -14.14
N ALA A 58 3.38 -4.51 -13.99
CA ALA A 58 3.84 -3.62 -15.06
C ALA A 58 5.36 -3.64 -15.30
N GLY A 59 6.13 -4.45 -14.55
CA GLY A 59 7.56 -4.66 -14.80
C GLY A 59 8.55 -4.05 -13.80
N HIS A 60 8.08 -3.44 -12.70
CA HIS A 60 8.95 -2.99 -11.62
C HIS A 60 9.62 -4.20 -10.94
N ARG A 61 10.92 -4.10 -10.67
CA ARG A 61 11.74 -5.19 -10.10
C ARG A 61 12.73 -4.71 -9.02
N GLY A 62 12.74 -3.40 -8.71
CA GLY A 62 13.51 -2.87 -7.59
C GLY A 62 12.87 -3.24 -6.25
N PRO A 63 13.59 -3.08 -5.12
CA PRO A 63 13.01 -3.28 -3.80
C PRO A 63 11.75 -2.42 -3.62
N CYS A 64 10.69 -3.00 -3.09
CA CYS A 64 9.43 -2.31 -2.84
C CYS A 64 8.93 -2.64 -1.43
N THR A 65 8.59 -1.63 -0.65
CA THR A 65 7.99 -1.81 0.67
C THR A 65 6.54 -1.33 0.62
N ALA A 66 5.61 -2.20 0.96
CA ALA A 66 4.19 -1.91 1.09
C ALA A 66 3.83 -1.78 2.58
N VAL A 67 3.52 -0.57 3.01
CA VAL A 67 3.25 -0.23 4.42
C VAL A 67 1.75 -0.13 4.65
N GLU A 68 1.24 -0.95 5.57
CA GLU A 68 -0.17 -1.00 5.94
C GLU A 68 -0.33 -1.14 7.46
N LEU A 69 -1.27 -0.40 8.03
CA LEU A 69 -1.59 -0.45 9.45
C LEU A 69 -2.46 -1.66 9.80
N ASP A 70 -3.41 -2.00 8.92
CA ASP A 70 -4.33 -3.13 9.12
C ASP A 70 -3.61 -4.46 8.89
N ALA A 71 -3.61 -5.31 9.91
CA ALA A 71 -2.89 -6.59 9.87
C ALA A 71 -3.49 -7.58 8.86
N ASP A 72 -4.82 -7.58 8.72
CA ASP A 72 -5.50 -8.49 7.78
C ASP A 72 -5.22 -8.06 6.34
N ALA A 73 -5.28 -6.77 6.04
CA ALA A 73 -4.93 -6.24 4.73
C ALA A 73 -3.46 -6.50 4.37
N SER A 74 -2.54 -6.26 5.31
CA SER A 74 -1.11 -6.56 5.14
C SER A 74 -0.85 -8.06 4.90
N ALA A 75 -1.61 -8.94 5.57
CA ALA A 75 -1.52 -10.38 5.35
C ALA A 75 -1.96 -10.79 3.93
N LEU A 76 -2.99 -10.13 3.36
CA LEU A 76 -3.40 -10.36 1.97
C LEU A 76 -2.31 -9.98 0.98
N CYS A 77 -1.64 -8.84 1.20
CA CYS A 77 -0.49 -8.42 0.38
C CYS A 77 0.66 -9.46 0.47
N ARG A 78 1.00 -9.89 1.68
CA ARG A 78 2.04 -10.90 1.90
C ARG A 78 1.71 -12.21 1.17
N ARG A 79 0.47 -12.65 1.24
CA ARG A 79 -0.01 -13.82 0.52
C ARG A 79 0.13 -13.66 -1.00
N ALA A 80 -0.26 -12.51 -1.54
CA ALA A 80 -0.12 -12.21 -2.96
C ALA A 80 1.34 -12.29 -3.43
N VAL A 81 2.26 -11.74 -2.65
CA VAL A 81 3.71 -11.82 -2.90
C VAL A 81 4.18 -13.29 -2.91
N GLN A 82 3.80 -14.08 -1.91
CA GLN A 82 4.18 -15.49 -1.81
C GLN A 82 3.65 -16.34 -2.96
N GLU A 83 2.47 -16.03 -3.47
CA GLU A 83 1.82 -16.81 -4.53
C GLU A 83 2.05 -16.25 -5.96
N THR A 84 2.78 -15.13 -6.09
CA THR A 84 3.12 -14.53 -7.39
C THR A 84 4.61 -14.74 -7.68
N PRO A 85 4.98 -15.52 -8.70
CA PRO A 85 6.38 -15.71 -9.07
C PRO A 85 7.09 -14.39 -9.39
N GLY A 86 8.30 -14.21 -8.87
CA GLY A 86 9.11 -13.03 -9.12
C GLY A 86 8.72 -11.79 -8.29
N ALA A 87 7.74 -11.89 -7.38
CA ALA A 87 7.30 -10.78 -6.54
C ALA A 87 8.09 -10.65 -5.21
N GLU A 88 9.13 -11.46 -5.00
CA GLU A 88 9.91 -11.52 -3.76
C GLU A 88 10.63 -10.21 -3.42
N HIS A 89 10.74 -9.30 -4.38
CA HIS A 89 11.27 -7.95 -4.15
C HIS A 89 10.30 -7.01 -3.41
N ILE A 90 9.04 -7.43 -3.24
CA ILE A 90 8.03 -6.68 -2.48
C ILE A 90 8.00 -7.20 -1.03
N THR A 91 8.15 -6.30 -0.08
CA THR A 91 8.01 -6.57 1.36
C THR A 91 6.72 -5.95 1.88
N ALA A 92 5.76 -6.77 2.31
CA ALA A 92 4.56 -6.32 3.00
C ALA A 92 4.86 -6.10 4.49
N LEU A 93 4.76 -4.88 4.94
CA LEU A 93 5.08 -4.47 6.30
C LEU A 93 3.83 -3.95 7.02
N CYS A 94 3.43 -4.63 8.10
CA CYS A 94 2.34 -4.19 8.96
C CYS A 94 2.89 -3.23 10.01
N THR A 95 2.70 -1.93 9.82
CA THR A 95 3.17 -0.90 10.74
C THR A 95 2.46 0.44 10.50
N ASP A 96 2.54 1.32 11.49
CA ASP A 96 2.04 2.68 11.37
C ASP A 96 3.05 3.55 10.63
N LEU A 97 2.64 4.19 9.53
CA LEU A 97 3.51 5.08 8.76
C LEU A 97 4.04 6.27 9.57
N ARG A 98 3.33 6.69 10.62
CA ARG A 98 3.76 7.77 11.52
C ARG A 98 5.01 7.41 12.33
N THR A 99 5.25 6.13 12.53
CA THR A 99 6.44 5.61 13.23
C THR A 99 7.48 5.01 12.28
N PHE A 100 7.05 4.50 11.13
CA PHE A 100 7.87 3.82 10.14
C PHE A 100 9.11 4.61 9.73
N CYS A 101 8.95 5.88 9.36
CA CYS A 101 10.05 6.73 8.90
C CYS A 101 10.75 7.51 10.02
N LYS A 102 10.42 7.26 11.29
CA LYS A 102 11.12 7.89 12.43
C LYS A 102 12.43 7.19 12.77
N SER A 103 12.56 5.91 12.43
CA SER A 103 13.78 5.13 12.64
C SER A 103 14.76 5.33 11.49
N GLY A 104 16.04 5.49 11.80
CA GLY A 104 17.12 5.79 10.87
C GLY A 104 17.21 4.92 9.60
N PRO A 105 16.94 3.59 9.66
CA PRO A 105 17.07 2.73 8.48
C PRO A 105 16.15 3.07 7.29
N GLU A 106 15.04 3.76 7.53
CA GLU A 106 14.06 4.08 6.50
C GLU A 106 14.21 5.51 5.97
N GLN A 107 15.07 6.32 6.57
CA GLN A 107 15.29 7.69 6.13
C GLN A 107 16.20 7.74 4.88
N GLY A 108 15.77 8.50 3.88
CA GLY A 108 16.52 8.66 2.65
C GLY A 108 16.81 7.36 1.91
N LYS A 109 15.95 6.36 2.03
CA LYS A 109 16.13 5.01 1.46
C LYS A 109 15.46 4.83 0.11
N TYR A 110 14.42 5.60 -0.14
CA TYR A 110 13.54 5.38 -1.28
C TYR A 110 13.75 6.41 -2.38
N ASP A 111 13.70 5.93 -3.62
CA ASP A 111 13.73 6.78 -4.82
C ASP A 111 12.33 7.27 -5.18
N PHE A 112 11.31 6.51 -4.81
CA PHE A 112 9.94 6.73 -5.23
C PHE A 112 8.94 6.36 -4.14
N THR A 113 7.89 7.15 -3.96
CA THR A 113 6.78 6.82 -3.07
C THR A 113 5.45 7.21 -3.68
N ALA A 114 4.43 6.41 -3.41
CA ALA A 114 3.04 6.72 -3.66
C ALA A 114 2.19 6.39 -2.44
N CYS A 115 1.02 6.99 -2.36
CA CYS A 115 0.04 6.73 -1.32
C CYS A 115 -1.37 6.85 -1.89
N ASN A 116 -2.18 5.83 -1.68
CA ASN A 116 -3.63 5.90 -1.86
C ASN A 116 -4.29 5.86 -0.48
N PRO A 117 -4.33 7.00 0.25
CA PRO A 117 -4.80 7.02 1.62
C PRO A 117 -6.31 6.78 1.67
N PRO A 118 -6.83 6.30 2.82
CA PRO A 118 -8.28 6.30 3.01
C PRO A 118 -8.78 7.73 2.86
N TYR A 119 -9.91 7.92 2.14
CA TYR A 119 -10.45 9.24 1.87
C TYR A 119 -10.77 9.99 3.16
N PHE A 120 -10.09 11.11 3.37
CA PHE A 120 -10.32 12.03 4.49
C PHE A 120 -11.53 12.93 4.19
N THR A 121 -12.73 12.36 4.10
CA THR A 121 -13.93 13.16 3.94
C THR A 121 -14.44 13.58 5.32
N GLY A 122 -14.23 14.83 5.68
CA GLY A 122 -15.00 15.46 6.76
C GLY A 122 -16.49 15.40 6.40
N GLY A 123 -17.28 14.62 7.11
CA GLY A 123 -18.73 14.74 7.10
C GLY A 123 -19.57 13.54 6.69
N TYR A 124 -19.05 12.51 6.12
CA TYR A 124 -19.83 11.27 5.90
C TYR A 124 -19.36 10.15 6.82
N VAL A 125 -20.20 9.86 7.81
CA VAL A 125 -20.03 8.65 8.63
C VAL A 125 -20.31 7.45 7.72
N SER A 126 -19.26 6.68 7.41
CA SER A 126 -19.41 5.40 6.75
C SER A 126 -20.29 4.51 7.61
N LEU A 127 -21.33 3.90 7.02
CA LEU A 127 -22.22 2.93 7.68
C LEU A 127 -21.47 1.67 8.16
N ASP A 128 -20.24 1.50 7.76
CA ASP A 128 -19.36 0.43 8.23
C ASP A 128 -18.61 0.92 9.48
N ALA A 129 -19.03 0.47 10.65
CA ALA A 129 -18.45 0.84 11.94
C ALA A 129 -16.95 0.54 12.03
N ARG A 130 -16.43 -0.52 11.37
CA ARG A 130 -15.00 -0.84 11.30
C ARG A 130 -14.21 0.23 10.54
N ARG A 131 -14.77 0.75 9.45
CA ARG A 131 -14.17 1.86 8.69
C ARG A 131 -14.25 3.17 9.45
N ALA A 132 -15.32 3.40 10.20
CA ALA A 132 -15.47 4.57 11.05
C ALA A 132 -14.44 4.56 12.20
N THR A 133 -14.26 3.42 12.89
CA THR A 133 -13.29 3.27 13.97
C THR A 133 -11.86 3.47 13.49
N ALA A 134 -11.47 2.87 12.37
CA ALA A 134 -10.14 3.08 11.77
C ALA A 134 -9.87 4.54 11.37
N ARG A 135 -10.93 5.32 11.07
CA ARG A 135 -10.82 6.75 10.71
C ARG A 135 -10.85 7.69 11.91
N HIS A 136 -11.46 7.32 13.02
CA HIS A 136 -11.59 8.15 14.23
C HIS A 136 -10.51 7.88 15.28
N ASP A 137 -9.96 6.68 15.34
CA ASP A 137 -9.01 6.25 16.37
C ASP A 137 -7.55 6.37 15.92
N GLY A 138 -7.23 7.38 15.14
CA GLY A 138 -5.84 7.70 14.82
C GLY A 138 -5.37 7.25 13.45
N SER A 139 -6.26 7.17 12.46
CA SER A 139 -5.83 7.10 11.07
C SER A 139 -4.94 8.29 10.73
N CYS A 140 -3.92 8.07 9.91
CA CYS A 140 -2.99 9.10 9.50
C CYS A 140 -3.69 10.25 8.78
N THR A 141 -3.16 11.46 8.93
CA THR A 141 -3.55 12.64 8.17
C THR A 141 -2.71 12.78 6.90
N MET A 142 -3.11 13.68 6.00
CA MET A 142 -2.28 14.01 4.84
C MET A 142 -0.93 14.59 5.24
N GLN A 143 -0.87 15.30 6.37
CA GLN A 143 0.38 15.79 6.94
C GLN A 143 1.30 14.65 7.38
N ASP A 144 0.74 13.60 7.97
CA ASP A 144 1.50 12.39 8.36
C ASP A 144 2.09 11.68 7.13
N VAL A 145 1.29 11.54 6.06
CA VAL A 145 1.73 10.97 4.78
C VAL A 145 2.87 11.81 4.18
N ALA A 146 2.68 13.11 4.10
CA ALA A 146 3.69 14.02 3.55
C ALA A 146 4.98 14.00 4.38
N ALA A 147 4.87 13.98 5.71
CA ALA A 147 6.02 13.91 6.60
C ALA A 147 6.77 12.59 6.47
N CYS A 148 6.06 11.48 6.34
CA CYS A 148 6.66 10.17 6.09
C CYS A 148 7.38 10.14 4.73
N ALA A 149 6.72 10.56 3.66
CA ALA A 149 7.30 10.63 2.33
C ALA A 149 8.56 11.50 2.29
N ALA A 150 8.52 12.69 2.89
CA ALA A 150 9.67 13.59 2.93
C ALA A 150 10.88 13.02 3.68
N ARG A 151 10.66 12.17 4.68
CA ARG A 151 11.76 11.49 5.40
C ARG A 151 12.27 10.26 4.68
N ALA A 152 11.40 9.53 4.00
CA ALA A 152 11.72 8.29 3.32
C ALA A 152 12.49 8.50 2.01
N LEU A 153 12.19 9.58 1.29
CA LEU A 153 12.83 9.92 0.03
C LEU A 153 14.25 10.48 0.22
N HIS A 154 15.09 10.27 -0.81
CA HIS A 154 16.44 10.84 -0.90
C HIS A 154 16.43 12.36 -0.93
#